data_fab37f920c05d03448f9aec011497642
#
_entry.id   fab37f920c05d03448f9aec011497642
#
_cell.length_a   1.000
_cell.length_b   1.000
_cell.length_c   1.000
_cell.angle_alpha   90.00
_cell.angle_beta   90.00
_cell.angle_gamma   90.00
#
_symmetry.space_group_name_H-M   'P 1'
#
loop_
_entity.id
_entity.type
_entity.pdbx_description
1 polymer ?
#
loop_
_entity_poly.entity_id
_entity_poly.type
_entity_poly.pdbx_seq_one_letter_code
_entity_poly.pdbx_strand_id
1 'polypeptide(L)'
;MPDNNDSQAPTLANREIYLMQDKPHFPAKLLILISLIQGFILLFLHQAIELKFWPNTSPQWLFCFYSMAFVGPIMLLLGLKTNQEIAVVKWVIPFTVFAGLLGYYIGYQSTPIPHVRYDALLFAFVTTMGIAVFKALIYVQQFVSGEKFSYSHLFRWSWRNFLTLALALLFAGCFWGVLMLWAGLFKAIKVNFFYDLFTERWFYYPAIALANGFGVVIFRNLSQVIDTITRLQQALMKFLLVILVLVSIIFLCALPLTGLAPLWETGGSGLILWMQAIILFFINAVYQDDPDTRPYQIWLHRFIYCGAALLPIYSAISFYGLSLRVDQYGWSISRCWAMLIWLLLALFSIGYLVGIIRHRDNWLRQLS
;
A
#
# COMPACT_ATOMS: atom_id res chain seq x y z
N MET A 1 59.72 9.43 -21.00
CA MET A 1 58.94 10.25 -20.03
C MET A 1 57.55 9.64 -20.01
N PRO A 2 57.14 8.97 -18.96
CA PRO A 2 55.78 8.47 -18.81
C PRO A 2 54.96 9.52 -18.07
N ASP A 3 53.82 9.90 -18.67
CA ASP A 3 52.79 10.73 -18.06
C ASP A 3 52.12 9.97 -16.91
N ASN A 4 52.38 10.46 -15.72
CA ASN A 4 51.64 10.06 -14.49
C ASN A 4 50.29 10.73 -14.51
N ASN A 5 49.25 10.02 -14.92
CA ASN A 5 47.89 10.43 -14.74
C ASN A 5 47.44 9.86 -13.38
N ASP A 6 47.82 10.57 -12.30
CA ASP A 6 47.31 10.32 -10.94
C ASP A 6 45.80 10.55 -10.92
N SER A 7 45.02 9.48 -11.07
CA SER A 7 43.60 9.45 -10.72
C SER A 7 43.48 9.56 -9.18
N GLN A 8 43.55 10.79 -8.68
CA GLN A 8 43.28 11.08 -7.27
C GLN A 8 41.84 10.63 -6.95
N ALA A 9 41.73 9.58 -6.15
CA ALA A 9 40.46 9.21 -5.55
C ALA A 9 39.90 10.44 -4.80
N PRO A 10 38.60 10.77 -4.96
CA PRO A 10 38.00 11.95 -4.34
C PRO A 10 38.19 11.87 -2.83
N THR A 11 38.80 12.91 -2.26
CA THR A 11 38.99 13.05 -0.81
C THR A 11 37.67 12.88 -0.06
N LEU A 12 37.69 12.34 1.16
CA LEU A 12 36.51 12.10 2.01
C LEU A 12 35.61 13.35 2.10
N ALA A 13 36.20 14.54 2.14
CA ALA A 13 35.48 15.81 2.10
C ALA A 13 34.69 16.02 0.80
N ASN A 14 35.25 15.65 -0.37
CA ASN A 14 34.53 15.71 -1.63
C ASN A 14 33.42 14.67 -1.71
N ARG A 15 33.59 13.49 -1.12
CA ARG A 15 32.51 12.49 -1.00
C ARG A 15 31.39 12.98 -0.10
N GLU A 16 31.68 13.62 1.00
CA GLU A 16 30.67 14.22 1.88
C GLU A 16 29.91 15.37 1.20
N ILE A 17 30.61 16.21 0.44
CA ILE A 17 30.01 17.30 -0.35
C ILE A 17 29.09 16.72 -1.45
N TYR A 18 29.52 15.67 -2.18
CA TYR A 18 28.67 14.98 -3.16
C TYR A 18 27.45 14.31 -2.51
N LEU A 19 27.63 13.72 -1.32
CA LEU A 19 26.51 13.11 -0.57
C LEU A 19 25.55 14.16 0.05
N MET A 20 26.03 15.38 0.30
CA MET A 20 25.20 16.50 0.74
C MET A 20 24.43 17.18 -0.42
N GLN A 21 24.98 17.16 -1.65
CA GLN A 21 24.32 17.75 -2.81
C GLN A 21 23.14 16.93 -3.35
N ASP A 22 23.04 15.66 -3.02
CA ASP A 22 22.01 14.76 -3.54
C ASP A 22 20.85 14.49 -2.57
N LYS A 23 20.69 15.33 -1.53
CA LYS A 23 19.49 15.28 -0.69
C LYS A 23 18.32 15.90 -1.45
N PRO A 24 17.29 15.12 -1.80
CA PRO A 24 16.12 15.68 -2.44
C PRO A 24 15.51 16.73 -1.53
N HIS A 25 15.61 18.00 -1.91
CA HIS A 25 14.98 19.10 -1.19
C HIS A 25 13.46 18.94 -1.31
N PHE A 26 12.80 18.70 -0.18
CA PHE A 26 11.34 18.69 -0.12
C PHE A 26 10.88 20.05 0.43
N PRO A 27 9.76 20.59 -0.07
CA PRO A 27 9.19 21.83 0.44
C PRO A 27 8.51 21.53 1.81
N ALA A 28 9.30 21.34 2.87
CA ALA A 28 8.83 20.92 4.20
C ALA A 28 7.70 21.83 4.71
N LYS A 29 7.84 23.15 4.57
CA LYS A 29 6.81 24.11 4.99
C LYS A 29 5.49 23.91 4.24
N LEU A 30 5.57 23.63 2.93
CA LEU A 30 4.39 23.37 2.11
C LEU A 30 3.70 22.06 2.51
N LEU A 31 4.46 21.00 2.79
CA LEU A 31 3.91 19.72 3.25
C LEU A 31 3.18 19.86 4.58
N ILE A 32 3.76 20.58 5.54
CA ILE A 32 3.12 20.88 6.83
C ILE A 32 1.84 21.70 6.64
N LEU A 33 1.87 22.70 5.76
CA LEU A 33 0.70 23.51 5.44
C LEU A 33 -0.42 22.67 4.81
N ILE A 34 -0.09 21.78 3.85
CA ILE A 34 -1.07 20.85 3.23
C ILE A 34 -1.72 19.97 4.28
N SER A 35 -0.93 19.40 5.20
CA SER A 35 -1.46 18.58 6.30
C SER A 35 -2.38 19.38 7.22
N LEU A 36 -2.00 20.59 7.56
CA LEU A 36 -2.83 21.46 8.41
C LEU A 36 -4.16 21.81 7.73
N ILE A 37 -4.13 22.18 6.45
CA ILE A 37 -5.34 22.44 5.64
C ILE A 37 -6.21 21.18 5.60
N GLN A 38 -5.63 20.00 5.40
CA GLN A 38 -6.35 18.74 5.45
C GLN A 38 -7.07 18.55 6.80
N GLY A 39 -6.39 18.84 7.90
CA GLY A 39 -6.97 18.75 9.24
C GLY A 39 -8.18 19.66 9.41
N PHE A 40 -8.12 20.90 8.92
CA PHE A 40 -9.26 21.83 8.96
C PHE A 40 -10.41 21.40 8.05
N ILE A 41 -10.12 20.88 6.85
CA ILE A 41 -11.17 20.34 5.96
C ILE A 41 -11.87 19.16 6.64
N LEU A 42 -11.12 18.22 7.24
CA LEU A 42 -11.71 17.09 7.95
C LEU A 42 -12.52 17.53 9.17
N LEU A 43 -12.06 18.54 9.90
CA LEU A 43 -12.81 19.15 11.00
C LEU A 43 -14.13 19.72 10.51
N PHE A 44 -14.11 20.50 9.43
CA PHE A 44 -15.31 21.10 8.84
C PHE A 44 -16.32 20.02 8.40
N LEU A 45 -15.86 18.97 7.73
CA LEU A 45 -16.72 17.86 7.31
C LEU A 45 -17.31 17.11 8.49
N HIS A 46 -16.52 16.93 9.56
CA HIS A 46 -17.01 16.30 10.79
C HIS A 46 -18.05 17.15 11.48
N GLN A 47 -17.83 18.45 11.60
CA GLN A 47 -18.83 19.37 12.17
C GLN A 47 -20.12 19.42 11.34
N ALA A 48 -20.00 19.32 10.00
CA ALA A 48 -21.19 19.24 9.15
C ALA A 48 -22.06 18.01 9.47
N ILE A 49 -21.44 16.88 9.89
CA ILE A 49 -22.15 15.69 10.33
C ILE A 49 -22.83 15.93 11.69
N GLU A 50 -22.11 16.48 12.67
CA GLU A 50 -22.63 16.69 14.01
C GLU A 50 -23.76 17.73 14.04
N LEU A 51 -23.59 18.85 13.35
CA LEU A 51 -24.53 19.95 13.31
C LEU A 51 -25.59 19.82 12.21
N LYS A 52 -25.55 18.74 11.42
CA LYS A 52 -26.53 18.40 10.38
C LYS A 52 -26.73 19.49 9.32
N PHE A 53 -25.67 20.23 8.98
CA PHE A 53 -25.72 21.21 7.89
C PHE A 53 -25.06 20.65 6.61
N TRP A 54 -25.17 21.38 5.51
CA TRP A 54 -24.51 21.01 4.26
C TRP A 54 -22.97 20.93 4.45
N PRO A 55 -22.25 19.86 3.95
CA PRO A 55 -22.70 18.86 2.97
C PRO A 55 -23.39 17.60 3.55
N ASN A 56 -23.54 17.43 4.85
CA ASN A 56 -24.15 16.23 5.44
C ASN A 56 -25.61 16.02 5.03
N THR A 57 -26.35 17.08 4.72
CA THR A 57 -27.74 16.98 4.22
C THR A 57 -27.85 16.28 2.86
N SER A 58 -26.74 16.08 2.18
CA SER A 58 -26.64 15.46 0.86
C SER A 58 -25.48 14.46 0.85
N PRO A 59 -25.72 13.16 1.12
CA PRO A 59 -24.67 12.14 1.26
C PRO A 59 -23.67 12.12 0.09
N GLN A 60 -24.11 12.37 -1.15
CA GLN A 60 -23.26 12.44 -2.32
C GLN A 60 -22.18 13.49 -2.22
N TRP A 61 -22.49 14.68 -1.71
CA TRP A 61 -21.49 15.73 -1.52
C TRP A 61 -20.56 15.43 -0.35
N LEU A 62 -21.07 14.85 0.71
CA LEU A 62 -20.25 14.46 1.85
C LEU A 62 -19.17 13.46 1.46
N PHE A 63 -19.53 12.40 0.73
CA PHE A 63 -18.58 11.38 0.24
C PHE A 63 -17.61 11.97 -0.79
N CYS A 64 -18.09 12.88 -1.65
CA CYS A 64 -17.24 13.60 -2.60
C CYS A 64 -16.11 14.34 -1.87
N PHE A 65 -16.44 15.17 -0.90
CA PHE A 65 -15.46 15.98 -0.19
C PHE A 65 -14.55 15.15 0.71
N TYR A 66 -15.03 14.10 1.37
CA TYR A 66 -14.15 13.18 2.10
C TYR A 66 -13.16 12.50 1.16
N SER A 67 -13.60 12.04 0.00
CA SER A 67 -12.70 11.42 -0.98
C SER A 67 -11.62 12.38 -1.44
N MET A 68 -11.98 13.64 -1.74
CA MET A 68 -11.02 14.67 -2.13
C MET A 68 -10.07 15.04 -0.97
N ALA A 69 -10.58 15.16 0.26
CA ALA A 69 -9.81 15.50 1.46
C ALA A 69 -8.77 14.44 1.84
N PHE A 70 -8.98 13.19 1.49
CA PHE A 70 -7.98 12.14 1.70
C PHE A 70 -7.04 12.00 0.50
N VAL A 71 -7.58 11.91 -0.72
CA VAL A 71 -6.80 11.57 -1.92
C VAL A 71 -5.80 12.67 -2.27
N GLY A 72 -6.25 13.92 -2.38
CA GLY A 72 -5.40 15.05 -2.78
C GLY A 72 -4.20 15.24 -1.85
N PRO A 73 -4.42 15.47 -0.55
CA PRO A 73 -3.33 15.66 0.39
C PRO A 73 -2.36 14.48 0.48
N ILE A 74 -2.83 13.24 0.51
CA ILE A 74 -1.93 12.06 0.54
C ILE A 74 -1.02 12.03 -0.69
N MET A 75 -1.57 12.25 -1.88
CA MET A 75 -0.77 12.30 -3.11
C MET A 75 0.23 13.45 -3.12
N LEU A 76 -0.15 14.63 -2.61
CA LEU A 76 0.75 15.77 -2.49
C LEU A 76 1.84 15.53 -1.44
N LEU A 77 1.49 15.04 -0.25
CA LEU A 77 2.44 14.79 0.83
C LEU A 77 3.54 13.80 0.43
N LEU A 78 3.21 12.78 -0.34
CA LEU A 78 4.17 11.77 -0.78
C LEU A 78 4.82 12.11 -2.14
N GLY A 79 4.12 12.83 -3.01
CA GLY A 79 4.57 13.10 -4.39
C GLY A 79 5.39 14.37 -4.57
N LEU A 80 5.15 15.44 -3.79
CA LEU A 80 5.80 16.73 -4.01
C LEU A 80 7.32 16.67 -3.83
N LYS A 81 8.05 17.23 -4.80
CA LYS A 81 9.50 17.45 -4.77
C LYS A 81 9.79 18.89 -5.15
N THR A 82 10.83 19.49 -4.57
CA THR A 82 11.30 20.83 -4.96
C THR A 82 11.68 20.83 -6.44
N ASN A 83 11.32 21.90 -7.13
CA ASN A 83 11.46 22.10 -8.58
C ASN A 83 10.56 21.23 -9.48
N GLN A 84 9.69 20.42 -8.93
CA GLN A 84 8.74 19.58 -9.68
C GLN A 84 7.30 19.72 -9.18
N GLU A 85 7.03 20.72 -8.32
CA GLU A 85 5.73 20.90 -7.66
C GLU A 85 4.60 21.01 -8.67
N ILE A 86 4.77 21.86 -9.70
CA ILE A 86 3.78 22.09 -10.75
C ILE A 86 3.49 20.81 -11.53
N ALA A 87 4.52 20.03 -11.84
CA ALA A 87 4.36 18.78 -12.56
C ALA A 87 3.55 17.75 -11.76
N VAL A 88 3.79 17.64 -10.45
CA VAL A 88 3.03 16.76 -9.56
C VAL A 88 1.58 17.24 -9.42
N VAL A 89 1.37 18.52 -9.14
CA VAL A 89 0.04 19.12 -8.95
C VAL A 89 -0.83 18.96 -10.20
N LYS A 90 -0.24 19.09 -11.39
CA LYS A 90 -0.93 18.89 -12.68
C LYS A 90 -1.58 17.50 -12.82
N TRP A 91 -0.98 16.45 -12.22
CA TRP A 91 -1.52 15.10 -12.21
C TRP A 91 -2.43 14.84 -11.01
N VAL A 92 -2.11 15.41 -9.86
CA VAL A 92 -2.86 15.17 -8.61
C VAL A 92 -4.24 15.81 -8.67
N ILE A 93 -4.39 17.02 -9.21
CA ILE A 93 -5.68 17.71 -9.27
C ILE A 93 -6.73 16.89 -10.06
N PRO A 94 -6.50 16.49 -11.32
CA PRO A 94 -7.48 15.72 -12.08
C PRO A 94 -7.83 14.39 -11.39
N PHE A 95 -6.84 13.72 -10.80
CA PHE A 95 -7.07 12.47 -10.09
C PHE A 95 -7.89 12.67 -8.82
N THR A 96 -7.65 13.77 -8.08
CA THR A 96 -8.43 14.14 -6.89
C THR A 96 -9.89 14.46 -7.25
N VAL A 97 -10.10 15.19 -8.35
CA VAL A 97 -11.46 15.48 -8.86
C VAL A 97 -12.15 14.18 -9.27
N PHE A 98 -11.45 13.29 -9.98
CA PHE A 98 -11.99 11.98 -10.36
C PHE A 98 -12.38 11.14 -9.15
N ALA A 99 -11.52 11.10 -8.11
CA ALA A 99 -11.84 10.43 -6.85
C ALA A 99 -13.06 11.06 -6.15
N GLY A 100 -13.20 12.39 -6.20
CA GLY A 100 -14.37 13.10 -5.73
C GLY A 100 -15.64 12.70 -6.46
N LEU A 101 -15.59 12.58 -7.80
CA LEU A 101 -16.74 12.13 -8.61
C LEU A 101 -17.15 10.69 -8.28
N LEU A 102 -16.18 9.80 -8.06
CA LEU A 102 -16.46 8.44 -7.59
C LEU A 102 -17.08 8.45 -6.19
N GLY A 103 -16.56 9.28 -5.30
CA GLY A 103 -17.15 9.50 -3.97
C GLY A 103 -18.60 10.02 -4.07
N TYR A 104 -18.85 10.99 -4.94
CA TYR A 104 -20.20 11.48 -5.21
C TYR A 104 -21.13 10.36 -5.69
N TYR A 105 -20.69 9.53 -6.63
CA TYR A 105 -21.46 8.39 -7.12
C TYR A 105 -21.78 7.40 -6.00
N ILE A 106 -20.81 7.05 -5.17
CA ILE A 106 -21.03 6.15 -4.02
C ILE A 106 -22.01 6.77 -3.01
N GLY A 107 -21.86 8.06 -2.70
CA GLY A 107 -22.80 8.78 -1.85
C GLY A 107 -24.23 8.79 -2.40
N TYR A 108 -24.38 8.87 -3.72
CA TYR A 108 -25.69 8.76 -4.39
C TYR A 108 -26.28 7.35 -4.24
N GLN A 109 -25.46 6.31 -4.41
CA GLN A 109 -25.87 4.90 -4.26
C GLN A 109 -26.13 4.52 -2.78
N SER A 110 -25.62 5.30 -1.84
CA SER A 110 -25.79 5.06 -0.39
C SER A 110 -27.13 5.50 0.17
N THR A 111 -28.02 6.07 -0.64
CA THR A 111 -29.42 6.31 -0.24
C THR A 111 -30.05 4.98 0.13
N PRO A 112 -30.84 4.90 1.25
CA PRO A 112 -31.19 3.63 1.85
C PRO A 112 -32.04 2.77 0.91
N ILE A 113 -31.37 1.76 0.33
CA ILE A 113 -32.04 0.63 -0.31
C ILE A 113 -32.16 -0.43 0.78
N PRO A 114 -33.37 -0.91 1.14
CA PRO A 114 -33.61 -1.75 2.32
C PRO A 114 -32.81 -3.05 2.41
N HIS A 115 -32.13 -3.46 1.33
CA HIS A 115 -31.44 -4.75 1.23
C HIS A 115 -29.93 -4.67 1.00
N VAL A 116 -29.32 -3.48 0.92
CA VAL A 116 -27.86 -3.33 0.74
C VAL A 116 -27.20 -3.02 2.09
N ARG A 117 -26.27 -3.89 2.51
CA ARG A 117 -25.43 -3.61 3.68
C ARG A 117 -24.48 -2.47 3.36
N TYR A 118 -24.76 -1.33 3.91
CA TYR A 118 -24.04 -0.07 3.75
C TYR A 118 -22.55 -0.20 4.07
N ASP A 119 -22.22 -0.91 5.14
CA ASP A 119 -20.84 -1.12 5.60
C ASP A 119 -19.97 -1.84 4.57
N ALA A 120 -20.53 -2.83 3.86
CA ALA A 120 -19.80 -3.58 2.84
C ALA A 120 -19.46 -2.73 1.61
N LEU A 121 -20.37 -1.85 1.18
CA LEU A 121 -20.17 -0.94 0.05
C LEU A 121 -19.09 0.09 0.39
N LEU A 122 -19.15 0.69 1.57
CA LEU A 122 -18.20 1.67 2.04
C LEU A 122 -16.81 1.06 2.18
N PHE A 123 -16.71 -0.12 2.80
CA PHE A 123 -15.44 -0.85 2.94
C PHE A 123 -14.80 -1.16 1.57
N ALA A 124 -15.61 -1.67 0.62
CA ALA A 124 -15.15 -1.96 -0.73
C ALA A 124 -14.64 -0.68 -1.43
N PHE A 125 -15.38 0.42 -1.32
CA PHE A 125 -15.00 1.70 -1.91
C PHE A 125 -13.69 2.23 -1.32
N VAL A 126 -13.57 2.31 0.01
CA VAL A 126 -12.37 2.83 0.68
C VAL A 126 -11.15 1.98 0.34
N THR A 127 -11.30 0.65 0.33
CA THR A 127 -10.20 -0.27 0.02
C THR A 127 -9.74 -0.14 -1.44
N THR A 128 -10.68 -0.15 -2.38
CA THR A 128 -10.35 -0.04 -3.82
C THR A 128 -9.79 1.34 -4.16
N MET A 129 -10.34 2.40 -3.56
CA MET A 129 -9.83 3.76 -3.73
C MET A 129 -8.42 3.90 -3.14
N GLY A 130 -8.15 3.34 -1.96
CA GLY A 130 -6.83 3.32 -1.35
C GLY A 130 -5.79 2.66 -2.26
N ILE A 131 -6.10 1.49 -2.83
CA ILE A 131 -5.23 0.80 -3.79
C ILE A 131 -5.04 1.65 -5.06
N ALA A 132 -6.11 2.24 -5.60
CA ALA A 132 -6.06 3.07 -6.81
C ALA A 132 -5.18 4.31 -6.59
N VAL A 133 -5.35 5.03 -5.48
CA VAL A 133 -4.54 6.20 -5.09
C VAL A 133 -3.07 5.83 -4.96
N PHE A 134 -2.79 4.71 -4.27
CA PHE A 134 -1.43 4.23 -4.08
C PHE A 134 -0.75 3.90 -5.41
N LYS A 135 -1.45 3.21 -6.32
CA LYS A 135 -0.93 2.91 -7.66
C LYS A 135 -0.76 4.18 -8.50
N ALA A 136 -1.76 5.06 -8.54
CA ALA A 136 -1.69 6.32 -9.27
C ALA A 136 -0.51 7.19 -8.82
N LEU A 137 -0.26 7.27 -7.51
CA LEU A 137 0.87 8.01 -6.94
C LEU A 137 2.21 7.51 -7.49
N ILE A 138 2.42 6.19 -7.54
CA ILE A 138 3.67 5.60 -8.04
C ILE A 138 3.87 5.96 -9.52
N TYR A 139 2.82 5.86 -10.34
CA TYR A 139 2.91 6.25 -11.75
C TYR A 139 3.14 7.75 -11.92
N VAL A 140 2.50 8.61 -11.14
CA VAL A 140 2.75 10.06 -11.16
C VAL A 140 4.21 10.35 -10.83
N GLN A 141 4.76 9.72 -9.79
CA GLN A 141 6.17 9.88 -9.43
C GLN A 141 7.10 9.41 -10.54
N GLN A 142 6.79 8.30 -11.21
CA GLN A 142 7.55 7.78 -12.33
C GLN A 142 7.51 8.75 -13.54
N PHE A 143 6.33 9.25 -13.92
CA PHE A 143 6.19 10.21 -15.01
C PHE A 143 6.92 11.53 -14.73
N VAL A 144 6.84 12.03 -13.51
CA VAL A 144 7.49 13.29 -13.11
C VAL A 144 9.00 13.13 -13.01
N SER A 145 9.52 11.95 -12.65
CA SER A 145 10.97 11.72 -12.57
C SER A 145 11.64 11.71 -13.95
N GLY A 146 10.92 11.44 -15.03
CA GLY A 146 11.47 11.34 -16.38
C GLY A 146 12.36 10.10 -16.59
N GLU A 147 12.49 9.22 -15.60
CA GLU A 147 13.28 8.00 -15.71
C GLU A 147 12.59 6.96 -16.59
N LYS A 148 13.39 6.06 -17.21
CA LYS A 148 12.84 4.95 -18.01
C LYS A 148 11.93 4.07 -17.15
N PHE A 149 10.84 3.61 -17.75
CA PHE A 149 9.89 2.73 -17.09
C PHE A 149 10.58 1.42 -16.73
N SER A 150 10.69 1.12 -15.43
CA SER A 150 11.29 -0.12 -14.93
C SER A 150 10.51 -0.61 -13.73
N TYR A 151 10.26 -1.91 -13.65
CA TYR A 151 9.58 -2.52 -12.51
C TYR A 151 10.32 -2.29 -11.20
N SER A 152 11.64 -2.33 -11.21
CA SER A 152 12.47 -2.09 -10.02
C SER A 152 12.28 -0.68 -9.45
N HIS A 153 12.09 0.33 -10.31
CA HIS A 153 11.79 1.70 -9.89
C HIS A 153 10.39 1.81 -9.27
N LEU A 154 9.36 1.22 -9.92
CA LEU A 154 8.00 1.20 -9.39
C LEU A 154 7.94 0.49 -8.03
N PHE A 155 8.64 -0.63 -7.89
CA PHE A 155 8.73 -1.37 -6.65
C PHE A 155 9.40 -0.54 -5.54
N ARG A 156 10.51 0.13 -5.83
CA ARG A 156 11.22 1.01 -4.88
C ARG A 156 10.34 2.16 -4.43
N TRP A 157 9.63 2.82 -5.35
CA TRP A 157 8.67 3.89 -5.03
C TRP A 157 7.52 3.37 -4.17
N SER A 158 6.99 2.18 -4.48
CA SER A 158 5.94 1.53 -3.69
C SER A 158 6.36 1.35 -2.23
N TRP A 159 7.50 0.73 -2.00
CA TRP A 159 8.01 0.49 -0.65
C TRP A 159 8.31 1.79 0.10
N ARG A 160 8.95 2.73 -0.57
CA ARG A 160 9.27 4.04 0.02
C ARG A 160 8.01 4.78 0.44
N ASN A 161 7.00 4.85 -0.40
CA ASN A 161 5.73 5.51 -0.10
C ASN A 161 5.00 4.80 1.04
N PHE A 162 4.92 3.46 1.00
CA PHE A 162 4.30 2.66 2.04
C PHE A 162 4.97 2.87 3.40
N LEU A 163 6.29 2.73 3.46
CA LEU A 163 7.03 2.90 4.72
C LEU A 163 6.95 4.34 5.24
N THR A 164 7.07 5.34 4.36
CA THR A 164 6.94 6.74 4.76
C THR A 164 5.57 7.01 5.37
N LEU A 165 4.49 6.53 4.73
CA LEU A 165 3.13 6.71 5.24
C LEU A 165 2.92 5.94 6.55
N ALA A 166 3.34 4.68 6.60
CA ALA A 166 3.18 3.84 7.79
C ALA A 166 3.92 4.42 9.01
N LEU A 167 5.16 4.87 8.82
CA LEU A 167 5.95 5.48 9.88
C LEU A 167 5.41 6.87 10.29
N ALA A 168 4.88 7.66 9.35
CA ALA A 168 4.24 8.93 9.65
C ALA A 168 2.95 8.72 10.47
N LEU A 169 2.12 7.74 10.12
CA LEU A 169 0.94 7.37 10.89
C LEU A 169 1.31 6.84 12.28
N LEU A 170 2.36 6.00 12.37
CA LEU A 170 2.87 5.53 13.66
C LEU A 170 3.34 6.71 14.52
N PHE A 171 4.08 7.66 13.95
CA PHE A 171 4.51 8.87 14.63
C PHE A 171 3.33 9.69 15.16
N ALA A 172 2.31 9.91 14.32
CA ALA A 172 1.09 10.62 14.73
C ALA A 172 0.33 9.85 15.83
N GLY A 173 0.29 8.52 15.76
CA GLY A 173 -0.27 7.67 16.82
C GLY A 173 0.49 7.74 18.14
N CYS A 174 1.82 7.70 18.09
CA CYS A 174 2.68 7.88 19.28
C CYS A 174 2.50 9.28 19.87
N PHE A 175 2.49 10.32 19.04
CA PHE A 175 2.23 11.69 19.47
C PHE A 175 0.90 11.79 20.22
N TRP A 176 -0.17 11.23 19.62
CA TRP A 176 -1.48 11.20 20.25
C TRP A 176 -1.48 10.39 21.56
N GLY A 177 -0.80 9.25 21.59
CA GLY A 177 -0.64 8.43 22.80
C GLY A 177 0.02 9.19 23.94
N VAL A 178 1.04 10.00 23.66
CA VAL A 178 1.71 10.85 24.65
C VAL A 178 0.77 11.94 25.19
N LEU A 179 -0.03 12.58 24.32
CA LEU A 179 -1.03 13.56 24.76
C LEU A 179 -2.10 12.92 25.65
N MET A 180 -2.57 11.72 25.29
CA MET A 180 -3.55 10.98 26.09
C MET A 180 -2.97 10.50 27.42
N LEU A 181 -1.72 10.08 27.44
CA LEU A 181 -1.02 9.75 28.69
C LEU A 181 -0.93 10.99 29.61
N TRP A 182 -0.55 12.12 29.05
CA TRP A 182 -0.53 13.40 29.77
C TRP A 182 -1.91 13.73 30.32
N ALA A 183 -2.94 13.72 29.47
CA ALA A 183 -4.32 13.97 29.90
C ALA A 183 -4.76 13.02 31.03
N GLY A 184 -4.41 11.73 30.93
CA GLY A 184 -4.72 10.72 31.92
C GLY A 184 -4.05 10.99 33.29
N LEU A 185 -2.78 11.40 33.28
CA LEU A 185 -2.05 11.76 34.51
C LEU A 185 -2.68 12.97 35.23
N PHE A 186 -3.05 14.02 34.46
CA PHE A 186 -3.72 15.19 35.07
C PHE A 186 -5.15 14.88 35.54
N LYS A 187 -5.86 14.03 34.81
CA LYS A 187 -7.18 13.55 35.22
C LYS A 187 -7.14 12.76 36.53
N ALA A 188 -6.07 11.99 36.79
CA ALA A 188 -5.89 11.26 38.04
C ALA A 188 -5.78 12.19 39.26
N ILE A 189 -5.28 13.41 39.08
CA ILE A 189 -5.24 14.46 40.11
C ILE A 189 -6.44 15.43 40.04
N LYS A 190 -7.52 15.00 39.36
CA LYS A 190 -8.80 15.75 39.19
C LYS A 190 -8.70 17.01 38.33
N VAL A 191 -7.68 17.18 37.50
CA VAL A 191 -7.57 18.24 36.51
C VAL A 191 -8.01 17.70 35.16
N ASN A 192 -9.27 17.98 34.75
CA ASN A 192 -9.86 17.45 33.51
C ASN A 192 -9.50 18.28 32.28
N PHE A 193 -9.00 19.50 32.44
CA PHE A 193 -8.75 20.47 31.37
C PHE A 193 -8.03 19.85 30.14
N PHE A 194 -6.94 19.10 30.36
CA PHE A 194 -6.16 18.52 29.25
C PHE A 194 -6.92 17.39 28.55
N TYR A 195 -7.68 16.59 29.30
CA TYR A 195 -8.50 15.55 28.72
C TYR A 195 -9.60 16.14 27.83
N ASP A 196 -10.31 17.14 28.33
CA ASP A 196 -11.36 17.82 27.58
C ASP A 196 -10.78 18.52 26.35
N LEU A 197 -9.65 19.25 26.50
CA LEU A 197 -8.98 19.91 25.38
C LEU A 197 -8.55 18.94 24.28
N PHE A 198 -7.89 17.84 24.65
CA PHE A 198 -7.35 16.92 23.62
C PHE A 198 -8.44 16.08 22.97
N THR A 199 -9.55 15.79 23.64
CA THR A 199 -10.68 15.09 23.04
C THR A 199 -11.60 15.99 22.23
N GLU A 200 -11.49 17.30 22.36
CA GLU A 200 -12.25 18.26 21.57
C GLU A 200 -11.88 18.19 20.08
N ARG A 201 -12.90 18.18 19.21
CA ARG A 201 -12.76 17.98 17.77
C ARG A 201 -11.89 19.05 17.11
N TRP A 202 -12.08 20.31 17.50
CA TRP A 202 -11.34 21.44 16.92
C TRP A 202 -9.84 21.37 17.20
N PHE A 203 -9.41 20.68 18.29
CA PHE A 203 -8.02 20.42 18.59
C PHE A 203 -7.53 19.13 17.90
N TYR A 204 -8.31 18.04 18.03
CA TYR A 204 -7.94 16.71 17.56
C TYR A 204 -7.59 16.67 16.07
N TYR A 205 -8.47 17.16 15.19
CA TYR A 205 -8.26 17.07 13.75
C TYR A 205 -7.02 17.82 13.26
N PRO A 206 -6.80 19.11 13.60
CA PRO A 206 -5.60 19.82 13.19
C PRO A 206 -4.33 19.26 13.83
N ALA A 207 -4.38 18.81 15.10
CA ALA A 207 -3.22 18.29 15.81
C ALA A 207 -2.72 16.96 15.19
N ILE A 208 -3.62 16.02 14.92
CA ILE A 208 -3.28 14.75 14.26
C ILE A 208 -2.79 14.97 12.83
N ALA A 209 -3.46 15.83 12.07
CA ALA A 209 -3.03 16.15 10.72
C ALA A 209 -1.64 16.80 10.72
N LEU A 210 -1.39 17.74 11.63
CA LEU A 210 -0.09 18.38 11.80
C LEU A 210 1.00 17.35 12.18
N ALA A 211 0.72 16.47 13.15
CA ALA A 211 1.65 15.41 13.55
C ALA A 211 1.96 14.48 12.35
N ASN A 212 0.95 14.09 11.57
CA ASN A 212 1.17 13.30 10.35
C ASN A 212 2.04 14.06 9.34
N GLY A 213 1.81 15.36 9.12
CA GLY A 213 2.62 16.19 8.26
C GLY A 213 4.10 16.25 8.69
N PHE A 214 4.36 16.44 9.98
CA PHE A 214 5.71 16.37 10.53
C PHE A 214 6.32 14.98 10.34
N GLY A 215 5.56 13.91 10.62
CA GLY A 215 5.99 12.53 10.38
C GLY A 215 6.42 12.33 8.94
N VAL A 216 5.61 12.75 7.96
CA VAL A 216 5.96 12.64 6.54
C VAL A 216 7.24 13.40 6.23
N VAL A 217 7.41 14.63 6.70
CA VAL A 217 8.63 15.43 6.48
C VAL A 217 9.85 14.74 7.07
N ILE A 218 9.75 14.24 8.31
CA ILE A 218 10.86 13.54 8.98
C ILE A 218 11.27 12.30 8.19
N PHE A 219 10.32 11.41 7.88
CA PHE A 219 10.65 10.13 7.24
C PHE A 219 11.02 10.27 5.76
N ARG A 220 10.56 11.29 5.06
CA ARG A 220 11.06 11.61 3.72
C ARG A 220 12.51 12.09 3.74
N ASN A 221 12.94 12.80 4.78
CA ASN A 221 14.33 13.21 4.95
C ASN A 221 15.25 12.07 5.43
N LEU A 222 14.70 11.07 6.11
CA LEU A 222 15.42 9.90 6.60
C LEU A 222 15.45 8.75 5.58
N SER A 223 15.77 9.04 4.32
CA SER A 223 15.79 8.06 3.24
C SER A 223 16.69 6.85 3.54
N GLN A 224 17.85 7.05 4.19
CA GLN A 224 18.77 5.98 4.57
C GLN A 224 18.13 4.98 5.56
N VAL A 225 17.30 5.45 6.49
CA VAL A 225 16.57 4.59 7.43
C VAL A 225 15.55 3.74 6.67
N ILE A 226 14.80 4.36 5.76
CA ILE A 226 13.83 3.65 4.91
C ILE A 226 14.52 2.60 4.05
N ASP A 227 15.65 2.92 3.44
CA ASP A 227 16.44 1.97 2.63
C ASP A 227 16.96 0.80 3.48
N THR A 228 17.38 1.06 4.72
CA THR A 228 17.82 0.00 5.67
C THR A 228 16.66 -0.92 6.04
N ILE A 229 15.49 -0.36 6.39
CA ILE A 229 14.29 -1.14 6.70
C ILE A 229 13.88 -1.96 5.47
N THR A 230 13.93 -1.39 4.27
CA THR A 230 13.59 -2.08 3.02
C THR A 230 14.52 -3.27 2.78
N ARG A 231 15.84 -3.13 2.99
CA ARG A 231 16.81 -4.23 2.86
C ARG A 231 16.53 -5.35 3.87
N LEU A 232 16.26 -5.00 5.14
CA LEU A 232 15.93 -5.97 6.18
C LEU A 232 14.65 -6.74 5.81
N GLN A 233 13.63 -6.02 5.34
CA GLN A 233 12.38 -6.61 4.90
C GLN A 233 12.56 -7.54 3.69
N GLN A 234 13.37 -7.15 2.71
CA GLN A 234 13.70 -8.00 1.56
C GLN A 234 14.42 -9.29 2.01
N ALA A 235 15.35 -9.19 2.94
CA ALA A 235 16.02 -10.37 3.49
C ALA A 235 15.03 -11.32 4.19
N LEU A 236 14.11 -10.76 4.98
CA LEU A 236 13.04 -11.52 5.62
C LEU A 236 12.11 -12.20 4.61
N MET A 237 11.68 -11.47 3.56
CA MET A 237 10.84 -12.00 2.50
C MET A 237 11.52 -13.13 1.72
N LYS A 238 12.83 -13.00 1.46
CA LYS A 238 13.63 -14.07 0.85
C LYS A 238 13.57 -15.34 1.69
N PHE A 239 13.75 -15.24 2.99
CA PHE A 239 13.71 -16.39 3.90
C PHE A 239 12.29 -16.98 3.97
N LEU A 240 11.28 -16.16 4.15
CA LEU A 240 9.88 -16.60 4.28
C LEU A 240 9.34 -17.22 2.99
N LEU A 241 9.77 -16.75 1.81
CA LEU A 241 9.35 -17.35 0.53
C LEU A 241 9.75 -18.83 0.43
N VAL A 242 10.96 -19.17 0.88
CA VAL A 242 11.42 -20.58 0.89
C VAL A 242 10.52 -21.43 1.78
N ILE A 243 10.20 -20.95 2.98
CA ILE A 243 9.31 -21.66 3.91
C ILE A 243 7.92 -21.81 3.31
N LEU A 244 7.37 -20.76 2.72
CA LEU A 244 6.04 -20.79 2.10
C LEU A 244 5.96 -21.80 0.95
N VAL A 245 6.99 -21.85 0.10
CA VAL A 245 7.06 -22.83 -0.99
C VAL A 245 7.17 -24.26 -0.41
N LEU A 246 7.96 -24.46 0.63
CA LEU A 246 8.07 -25.75 1.29
C LEU A 246 6.73 -26.23 1.86
N VAL A 247 6.07 -25.37 2.64
CA VAL A 247 4.74 -25.66 3.21
C VAL A 247 3.71 -25.91 2.11
N SER A 248 3.77 -25.15 1.03
CA SER A 248 2.91 -25.29 -0.15
C SER A 248 3.05 -26.68 -0.78
N ILE A 249 4.28 -27.15 -1.02
CA ILE A 249 4.56 -28.46 -1.60
C ILE A 249 4.08 -29.56 -0.66
N ILE A 250 4.41 -29.49 0.64
CA ILE A 250 3.96 -30.47 1.64
C ILE A 250 2.44 -30.55 1.67
N PHE A 251 1.75 -29.42 1.66
CA PHE A 251 0.30 -29.37 1.65
C PHE A 251 -0.29 -30.07 0.41
N LEU A 252 0.23 -29.76 -0.80
CA LEU A 252 -0.24 -30.42 -2.02
C LEU A 252 0.04 -31.92 -2.03
N CYS A 253 1.16 -32.37 -1.46
CA CYS A 253 1.48 -33.80 -1.33
C CYS A 253 0.56 -34.50 -0.32
N ALA A 254 0.05 -33.81 0.69
CA ALA A 254 -0.87 -34.34 1.67
C ALA A 254 -2.31 -34.50 1.13
N LEU A 255 -2.74 -33.63 0.21
CA LEU A 255 -4.11 -33.63 -0.32
C LEU A 255 -4.58 -34.97 -0.93
N PRO A 256 -3.77 -35.70 -1.72
CA PRO A 256 -4.17 -37.03 -2.21
C PRO A 256 -4.42 -38.07 -1.09
N LEU A 257 -3.79 -37.88 0.07
CA LEU A 257 -3.91 -38.80 1.22
C LEU A 257 -5.12 -38.46 2.10
N THR A 258 -5.41 -37.16 2.28
CA THR A 258 -6.48 -36.65 3.16
C THR A 258 -7.79 -36.40 2.45
N GLY A 259 -7.76 -36.25 1.13
CA GLY A 259 -8.89 -35.82 0.32
C GLY A 259 -9.17 -34.31 0.47
N LEU A 260 -10.16 -33.85 -0.29
CA LEU A 260 -10.55 -32.42 -0.27
C LEU A 260 -11.72 -32.13 0.68
N ALA A 261 -12.43 -33.16 1.18
CA ALA A 261 -13.63 -32.97 2.01
C ALA A 261 -13.36 -32.17 3.30
N PRO A 262 -12.31 -32.46 4.11
CA PRO A 262 -12.02 -31.68 5.32
C PRO A 262 -11.75 -30.21 5.05
N LEU A 263 -11.23 -29.89 3.87
CA LEU A 263 -10.93 -28.52 3.45
C LEU A 263 -12.20 -27.69 3.25
N TRP A 264 -13.26 -28.33 2.76
CA TRP A 264 -14.54 -27.66 2.52
C TRP A 264 -15.37 -27.47 3.80
N GLU A 265 -15.30 -28.40 4.71
CA GLU A 265 -15.96 -28.33 6.02
C GLU A 265 -15.44 -27.16 6.86
N THR A 266 -14.13 -26.90 6.83
CA THR A 266 -13.49 -25.83 7.59
C THR A 266 -13.45 -24.46 6.89
N GLY A 267 -14.02 -24.34 5.70
CA GLY A 267 -13.96 -23.09 4.95
C GLY A 267 -12.62 -22.77 4.27
N GLY A 268 -11.80 -23.78 4.06
CA GLY A 268 -10.40 -23.66 3.60
C GLY A 268 -10.17 -23.09 2.21
N SER A 269 -11.21 -22.92 1.37
CA SER A 269 -11.06 -22.27 0.05
C SER A 269 -10.46 -20.85 0.15
N GLY A 270 -10.85 -20.10 1.19
CA GLY A 270 -10.29 -18.77 1.45
C GLY A 270 -8.81 -18.82 1.86
N LEU A 271 -8.42 -19.84 2.66
CA LEU A 271 -7.03 -20.01 3.06
C LEU A 271 -6.13 -20.35 1.88
N ILE A 272 -6.61 -21.14 0.92
CA ILE A 272 -5.87 -21.48 -0.30
C ILE A 272 -5.66 -20.22 -1.16
N LEU A 273 -6.70 -19.42 -1.38
CA LEU A 273 -6.57 -18.15 -2.09
C LEU A 273 -5.58 -17.21 -1.39
N TRP A 274 -5.63 -17.14 -0.08
CA TRP A 274 -4.72 -16.33 0.72
C TRP A 274 -3.28 -16.81 0.62
N MET A 275 -3.04 -18.11 0.71
CA MET A 275 -1.71 -18.70 0.54
C MET A 275 -1.16 -18.43 -0.86
N GLN A 276 -1.97 -18.62 -1.90
CA GLN A 276 -1.60 -18.30 -3.29
C GLN A 276 -1.24 -16.81 -3.45
N ALA A 277 -2.04 -15.91 -2.88
CA ALA A 277 -1.78 -14.47 -2.92
C ALA A 277 -0.47 -14.10 -2.23
N ILE A 278 -0.17 -14.69 -1.07
CA ILE A 278 1.08 -14.44 -0.33
C ILE A 278 2.29 -14.97 -1.10
N ILE A 279 2.22 -16.16 -1.68
CA ILE A 279 3.32 -16.72 -2.48
C ILE A 279 3.59 -15.81 -3.69
N LEU A 280 2.55 -15.41 -4.44
CA LEU A 280 2.69 -14.48 -5.56
C LEU A 280 3.28 -13.14 -5.13
N PHE A 281 2.81 -12.59 -4.03
CA PHE A 281 3.33 -11.35 -3.48
C PHE A 281 4.82 -11.45 -3.13
N PHE A 282 5.25 -12.53 -2.47
CA PHE A 282 6.65 -12.73 -2.09
C PHE A 282 7.54 -13.03 -3.29
N ILE A 283 7.06 -13.77 -4.29
CA ILE A 283 7.79 -13.94 -5.56
C ILE A 283 8.06 -12.58 -6.18
N ASN A 284 7.03 -11.74 -6.33
CA ASN A 284 7.19 -10.39 -6.90
C ASN A 284 8.11 -9.49 -6.07
N ALA A 285 8.07 -9.61 -4.73
CA ALA A 285 8.88 -8.80 -3.84
C ALA A 285 10.37 -9.21 -3.83
N VAL A 286 10.65 -10.50 -4.04
CA VAL A 286 12.00 -11.06 -3.99
C VAL A 286 12.70 -11.03 -5.35
N TYR A 287 11.97 -11.38 -6.42
CA TYR A 287 12.45 -11.36 -7.79
C TYR A 287 12.12 -10.00 -8.40
N GLN A 288 12.96 -9.02 -8.11
CA GLN A 288 12.92 -7.74 -8.80
C GLN A 288 13.63 -7.91 -10.14
N ASP A 289 13.15 -7.22 -11.15
CA ASP A 289 13.45 -7.31 -12.58
C ASP A 289 14.94 -7.09 -13.00
N ASP A 290 15.87 -7.49 -12.16
CA ASP A 290 17.29 -7.45 -12.48
C ASP A 290 17.74 -8.84 -12.97
N PRO A 291 17.91 -9.02 -14.30
CA PRO A 291 18.27 -10.31 -14.86
C PRO A 291 19.64 -10.82 -14.37
N ASP A 292 20.49 -9.94 -13.82
CA ASP A 292 21.85 -10.26 -13.42
C ASP A 292 21.97 -10.61 -11.93
N THR A 293 20.98 -10.29 -11.10
CA THR A 293 20.99 -10.61 -9.67
C THR A 293 20.06 -11.75 -9.33
N ARG A 294 20.60 -12.97 -9.33
CA ARG A 294 19.89 -14.14 -8.79
C ARG A 294 19.77 -14.02 -7.26
N PRO A 295 18.57 -13.90 -6.69
CA PRO A 295 18.40 -13.72 -5.25
C PRO A 295 18.81 -14.95 -4.44
N TYR A 296 18.91 -16.12 -5.07
CA TYR A 296 19.21 -17.42 -4.44
C TYR A 296 20.25 -18.22 -5.21
N GLN A 297 20.85 -19.23 -4.54
CA GLN A 297 21.64 -20.27 -5.16
C GLN A 297 20.79 -21.09 -6.15
N ILE A 298 21.40 -21.67 -7.18
CA ILE A 298 20.69 -22.34 -8.30
C ILE A 298 19.70 -23.41 -7.83
N TRP A 299 20.06 -24.23 -6.85
CA TRP A 299 19.17 -25.30 -6.34
C TRP A 299 17.93 -24.75 -5.65
N LEU A 300 18.08 -23.69 -4.85
CA LEU A 300 16.98 -23.03 -4.14
C LEU A 300 16.10 -22.25 -5.12
N HIS A 301 16.71 -21.65 -6.13
CA HIS A 301 16.00 -20.99 -7.21
C HIS A 301 15.11 -21.98 -7.99
N ARG A 302 15.62 -23.18 -8.30
CA ARG A 302 14.83 -24.26 -8.93
C ARG A 302 13.71 -24.75 -8.02
N PHE A 303 13.95 -24.83 -6.71
CA PHE A 303 12.92 -25.18 -5.73
C PHE A 303 11.76 -24.17 -5.73
N ILE A 304 12.05 -22.88 -5.79
CA ILE A 304 11.02 -21.83 -5.89
C ILE A 304 10.28 -21.90 -7.23
N TYR A 305 10.95 -22.26 -8.33
CA TYR A 305 10.28 -22.54 -9.59
C TYR A 305 9.24 -23.64 -9.48
N CYS A 306 9.57 -24.74 -8.82
CA CYS A 306 8.62 -25.82 -8.59
C CYS A 306 7.40 -25.29 -7.82
N GLY A 307 7.61 -24.50 -6.78
CA GLY A 307 6.52 -23.86 -6.04
C GLY A 307 5.66 -22.94 -6.90
N ALA A 308 6.28 -22.11 -7.74
CA ALA A 308 5.56 -21.22 -8.65
C ALA A 308 4.78 -21.99 -9.73
N ALA A 309 5.33 -23.09 -10.24
CA ALA A 309 4.66 -23.96 -11.21
C ALA A 309 3.43 -24.68 -10.63
N LEU A 310 3.34 -24.83 -9.32
CA LEU A 310 2.19 -25.45 -8.63
C LEU A 310 1.04 -24.46 -8.36
N LEU A 311 1.25 -23.15 -8.53
CA LEU A 311 0.22 -22.15 -8.27
C LEU A 311 -1.07 -22.33 -9.09
N PRO A 312 -1.05 -22.76 -10.37
CA PRO A 312 -2.28 -23.06 -11.11
C PRO A 312 -3.13 -24.19 -10.49
N ILE A 313 -2.49 -25.15 -9.81
CA ILE A 313 -3.19 -26.22 -9.08
C ILE A 313 -4.00 -25.61 -7.92
N TYR A 314 -3.40 -24.70 -7.18
CA TYR A 314 -4.11 -23.94 -6.14
C TYR A 314 -5.29 -23.16 -6.70
N SER A 315 -5.12 -22.53 -7.89
CA SER A 315 -6.22 -21.85 -8.56
C SER A 315 -7.36 -22.80 -8.92
N ALA A 316 -7.06 -24.00 -9.41
CA ALA A 316 -8.07 -25.01 -9.75
C ALA A 316 -8.83 -25.49 -8.49
N ILE A 317 -8.12 -25.78 -7.39
CA ILE A 317 -8.72 -26.21 -6.13
C ILE A 317 -9.59 -25.10 -5.54
N SER A 318 -9.12 -23.84 -5.56
CA SER A 318 -9.86 -22.69 -5.06
C SER A 318 -11.11 -22.43 -5.88
N PHE A 319 -11.03 -22.58 -7.20
CA PHE A 319 -12.18 -22.45 -8.10
C PHE A 319 -13.26 -23.47 -7.78
N TYR A 320 -12.84 -24.72 -7.64
CA TYR A 320 -13.78 -25.80 -7.30
C TYR A 320 -14.50 -25.53 -5.99
N GLY A 321 -13.77 -25.15 -4.93
CA GLY A 321 -14.40 -24.81 -3.64
C GLY A 321 -15.27 -23.57 -3.68
N LEU A 322 -14.93 -22.57 -4.50
CA LEU A 322 -15.72 -21.37 -4.65
C LEU A 322 -17.01 -21.67 -5.45
N SER A 323 -16.90 -22.50 -6.52
CA SER A 323 -18.04 -22.94 -7.34
C SER A 323 -19.05 -23.73 -6.50
N LEU A 324 -18.60 -24.68 -5.66
CA LEU A 324 -19.47 -25.42 -4.74
C LEU A 324 -20.27 -24.47 -3.83
N ARG A 325 -19.63 -23.42 -3.31
CA ARG A 325 -20.31 -22.46 -2.44
C ARG A 325 -21.29 -21.56 -3.18
N VAL A 326 -21.01 -21.23 -4.43
CA VAL A 326 -21.94 -20.49 -5.28
C VAL A 326 -23.14 -21.35 -5.64
N ASP A 327 -22.93 -22.64 -5.91
CA ASP A 327 -23.99 -23.60 -6.23
C ASP A 327 -24.93 -23.85 -5.02
N GLN A 328 -24.33 -24.04 -3.83
CA GLN A 328 -25.08 -24.30 -2.59
C GLN A 328 -25.88 -23.09 -2.06
N TYR A 329 -25.33 -21.88 -2.20
CA TYR A 329 -25.86 -20.71 -1.49
C TYR A 329 -26.16 -19.52 -2.42
N GLY A 330 -26.01 -19.68 -3.74
CA GLY A 330 -26.20 -18.61 -4.72
C GLY A 330 -25.11 -17.54 -4.71
N TRP A 331 -25.28 -16.52 -5.51
CA TRP A 331 -24.36 -15.38 -5.62
C TRP A 331 -24.57 -14.39 -4.44
N SER A 332 -23.47 -13.93 -3.88
CA SER A 332 -23.44 -12.84 -2.91
C SER A 332 -22.31 -11.88 -3.24
N ILE A 333 -22.33 -10.66 -2.75
CA ILE A 333 -21.31 -9.63 -2.98
C ILE A 333 -19.91 -10.16 -2.60
N SER A 334 -19.80 -10.82 -1.44
CA SER A 334 -18.53 -11.41 -0.98
C SER A 334 -18.02 -12.54 -1.89
N ARG A 335 -18.92 -13.34 -2.50
CA ARG A 335 -18.52 -14.38 -3.46
C ARG A 335 -18.11 -13.79 -4.80
N CYS A 336 -18.76 -12.71 -5.25
CA CYS A 336 -18.34 -11.97 -6.44
C CYS A 336 -16.91 -11.41 -6.24
N TRP A 337 -16.61 -10.81 -5.08
CA TRP A 337 -15.26 -10.36 -4.75
C TRP A 337 -14.25 -11.50 -4.70
N ALA A 338 -14.61 -12.62 -4.08
CA ALA A 338 -13.75 -13.80 -4.03
C ALA A 338 -13.46 -14.35 -5.44
N MET A 339 -14.45 -14.37 -6.33
CA MET A 339 -14.29 -14.80 -7.73
C MET A 339 -13.39 -13.83 -8.51
N LEU A 340 -13.52 -12.53 -8.29
CA LEU A 340 -12.64 -11.53 -8.92
C LEU A 340 -11.19 -11.71 -8.47
N ILE A 341 -10.97 -11.87 -7.15
CA ILE A 341 -9.63 -12.13 -6.59
C ILE A 341 -9.06 -13.44 -7.14
N TRP A 342 -9.87 -14.49 -7.18
CA TRP A 342 -9.48 -15.76 -7.77
C TRP A 342 -9.04 -15.60 -9.23
N LEU A 343 -9.82 -14.88 -10.04
CA LEU A 343 -9.51 -14.65 -11.46
C LEU A 343 -8.15 -13.94 -11.63
N LEU A 344 -7.90 -12.90 -10.84
CA LEU A 344 -6.62 -12.19 -10.85
C LEU A 344 -5.46 -13.11 -10.48
N LEU A 345 -5.59 -13.88 -9.39
CA LEU A 345 -4.55 -14.81 -8.95
C LEU A 345 -4.33 -15.94 -9.95
N ALA A 346 -5.38 -16.43 -10.61
CA ALA A 346 -5.29 -17.44 -11.66
C ALA A 346 -4.52 -16.93 -12.88
N LEU A 347 -4.82 -15.71 -13.34
CA LEU A 347 -4.13 -15.06 -14.45
C LEU A 347 -2.64 -14.89 -14.15
N PHE A 348 -2.26 -14.41 -12.96
CA PHE A 348 -0.86 -14.32 -12.56
C PHE A 348 -0.20 -15.70 -12.48
N SER A 349 -0.87 -16.71 -11.93
CA SER A 349 -0.32 -18.06 -11.80
C SER A 349 -0.06 -18.70 -13.16
N ILE A 350 -0.97 -18.51 -14.11
CA ILE A 350 -0.79 -18.96 -15.51
C ILE A 350 0.36 -18.19 -16.17
N GLY A 351 0.43 -16.88 -15.96
CA GLY A 351 1.51 -16.06 -16.47
C GLY A 351 2.90 -16.54 -15.99
N TYR A 352 3.03 -16.87 -14.69
CA TYR A 352 4.25 -17.46 -14.15
C TYR A 352 4.57 -18.82 -14.76
N LEU A 353 3.58 -19.70 -14.90
CA LEU A 353 3.79 -21.00 -15.52
C LEU A 353 4.27 -20.86 -16.96
N VAL A 354 3.64 -19.99 -17.75
CA VAL A 354 4.06 -19.71 -19.13
C VAL A 354 5.47 -19.12 -19.18
N GLY A 355 5.80 -18.20 -18.28
CA GLY A 355 7.13 -17.61 -18.14
C GLY A 355 8.18 -18.69 -17.85
N ILE A 356 7.92 -19.60 -16.90
CA ILE A 356 8.80 -20.72 -16.56
C ILE A 356 9.03 -21.65 -17.77
N ILE A 357 7.96 -22.00 -18.51
CA ILE A 357 8.06 -22.90 -19.66
C ILE A 357 8.85 -22.27 -20.80
N ARG A 358 8.66 -20.98 -21.09
CA ARG A 358 9.26 -20.31 -22.23
C ARG A 358 10.71 -19.87 -22.00
N HIS A 359 11.03 -19.37 -20.77
CA HIS A 359 12.27 -18.66 -20.51
C HIS A 359 13.19 -19.30 -19.46
N ARG A 360 12.79 -20.42 -18.87
CA ARG A 360 13.56 -21.14 -17.82
C ARG A 360 14.17 -20.21 -16.76
N ASP A 361 15.39 -19.72 -16.97
CA ASP A 361 16.13 -18.89 -16.01
C ASP A 361 15.70 -17.40 -15.98
N ASN A 362 14.99 -16.89 -17.01
CA ASN A 362 14.54 -15.48 -17.13
C ASN A 362 13.01 -15.35 -17.17
N TRP A 363 12.32 -16.20 -16.45
CA TRP A 363 10.86 -16.36 -16.47
C TRP A 363 10.03 -15.12 -16.09
N LEU A 364 10.59 -14.18 -15.32
CA LEU A 364 9.92 -12.94 -14.91
C LEU A 364 9.88 -11.87 -16.01
N ARG A 365 10.73 -11.97 -17.04
CA ARG A 365 10.87 -10.95 -18.08
C ARG A 365 9.59 -10.74 -18.93
N GLN A 366 8.61 -11.62 -18.84
CA GLN A 366 7.33 -11.50 -19.55
C GLN A 366 6.20 -10.86 -18.73
N LEU A 367 6.40 -10.68 -17.42
CA LEU A 367 5.39 -10.15 -16.50
C LEU A 367 5.67 -8.71 -16.08
N SER A 368 6.83 -8.18 -16.43
CA SER A 368 7.22 -6.78 -16.31
C SER A 368 6.93 -6.03 -17.61
#